data_b92af22a68876331bd3a97a229fd13e7
#
_entry.id   b92af22a68876331bd3a97a229fd13e7
#
_cell.length_a   1.000
_cell.length_b   1.000
_cell.length_c   1.000
_cell.angle_alpha   90.00
_cell.angle_beta   90.00
_cell.angle_gamma   90.00
#
_symmetry.space_group_name_H-M   'P 1'
#
loop_
_entity.id
_entity.type
_entity.pdbx_description
1 polymer ?
#
loop_
_entity_poly.entity_id
_entity_poly.type
_entity_poly.pdbx_seq_one_letter_code
_entity_poly.pdbx_strand_id
1 'polypeptide(L)'
;LERLKGFVEETPRIAVRCDASNYVNTKNFQDIAEPKESFPVVEVDPEDDASIMYTSGSTGYPKGVVATHRSIINTPLAWAFLATLASSLETDDGAQTFPQPEKPCTLAAVPLFHVTGSHSNFLLSLLSATKIILMYKWDPLNALRLVEKHKVSSFSGVPTMSEDILRTSKENPDIDVSSLAMLNGGGAARPPEQIKAQERDHPTKVAGVGYGLTETNAAGTNASGKLLYTKPSTAGFPTPLI
;
A
#
# COMPACT_ATOMS: atom_id res chain seq x y z
N LEU A 1 -3.29 -26.19 -0.19
CA LEU A 1 -3.40 -27.22 -1.24
C LEU A 1 -4.43 -28.29 -0.89
N GLU A 2 -4.54 -28.74 0.37
CA GLU A 2 -5.57 -29.73 0.75
C GLU A 2 -7.00 -29.29 0.40
N ARG A 3 -7.33 -27.99 0.53
CA ARG A 3 -8.65 -27.45 0.17
C ARG A 3 -8.93 -27.46 -1.34
N LEU A 4 -7.92 -27.64 -2.17
CA LEU A 4 -8.02 -27.68 -3.62
C LEU A 4 -7.92 -29.11 -4.18
N LYS A 5 -7.80 -30.11 -3.31
CA LYS A 5 -7.71 -31.51 -3.69
C LYS A 5 -8.99 -31.91 -4.45
N GLY A 6 -8.82 -32.48 -5.61
CA GLY A 6 -9.92 -32.85 -6.51
C GLY A 6 -10.41 -31.76 -7.47
N PHE A 7 -10.04 -30.47 -7.28
CA PHE A 7 -10.47 -29.38 -8.17
C PHE A 7 -9.40 -28.96 -9.18
N VAL A 8 -8.12 -29.19 -8.88
CA VAL A 8 -6.99 -28.66 -9.67
C VAL A 8 -5.88 -29.69 -9.89
N GLU A 9 -6.21 -30.97 -9.92
CA GLU A 9 -5.20 -32.05 -10.04
C GLU A 9 -4.39 -31.97 -11.33
N GLU A 10 -5.01 -31.55 -12.43
CA GLU A 10 -4.36 -31.40 -13.73
C GLU A 10 -3.64 -30.05 -13.91
N THR A 11 -3.92 -29.08 -13.05
CA THR A 11 -3.34 -27.73 -13.17
C THR A 11 -1.90 -27.73 -12.63
N PRO A 12 -0.91 -27.24 -13.41
CA PRO A 12 0.45 -27.06 -12.91
C PRO A 12 0.48 -26.11 -11.69
N ARG A 13 1.22 -26.49 -10.65
CA ARG A 13 1.26 -25.77 -9.39
C ARG A 13 2.69 -25.39 -9.01
N ILE A 14 2.80 -24.29 -8.30
CA ILE A 14 4.06 -23.79 -7.77
C ILE A 14 3.95 -23.75 -6.23
N ALA A 15 4.84 -24.47 -5.57
CA ALA A 15 4.93 -24.44 -4.13
C ALA A 15 5.84 -23.30 -3.66
N VAL A 16 5.30 -22.43 -2.81
CA VAL A 16 6.05 -21.33 -2.18
C VAL A 16 6.08 -21.59 -0.66
N ARG A 17 7.25 -21.64 -0.07
CA ARG A 17 7.46 -21.90 1.37
C ARG A 17 6.88 -23.24 1.86
N CYS A 18 6.73 -24.20 1.00
CA CYS A 18 6.38 -25.58 1.35
C CYS A 18 7.08 -26.54 0.38
N ASP A 19 7.19 -27.81 0.75
CA ASP A 19 7.82 -28.83 -0.07
C ASP A 19 6.84 -29.28 -1.17
N ALA A 20 7.24 -29.14 -2.44
CA ALA A 20 6.47 -29.58 -3.60
C ALA A 20 6.36 -31.10 -3.73
N SER A 21 7.31 -31.88 -3.16
CA SER A 21 7.38 -33.35 -3.30
C SER A 21 6.13 -34.07 -2.80
N ASN A 22 5.39 -33.46 -1.88
CA ASN A 22 4.14 -34.01 -1.31
C ASN A 22 2.90 -33.80 -2.21
N TYR A 23 3.05 -33.17 -3.38
CA TYR A 23 1.91 -32.78 -4.21
C TYR A 23 2.15 -33.12 -5.67
N VAL A 24 1.15 -33.74 -6.31
CA VAL A 24 1.18 -34.06 -7.74
C VAL A 24 1.22 -32.78 -8.56
N ASN A 25 1.92 -32.82 -9.70
CA ASN A 25 2.03 -31.72 -10.65
C ASN A 25 2.45 -30.37 -10.03
N THR A 26 3.38 -30.41 -9.07
CA THR A 26 3.84 -29.25 -8.30
C THR A 26 5.35 -29.13 -8.38
N LYS A 27 5.87 -27.92 -8.64
CA LYS A 27 7.30 -27.58 -8.61
C LYS A 27 7.56 -26.60 -7.48
N ASN A 28 8.74 -26.63 -6.85
CA ASN A 28 9.14 -25.58 -5.93
C ASN A 28 9.40 -24.29 -6.69
N PHE A 29 9.05 -23.15 -6.09
CA PHE A 29 9.33 -21.84 -6.68
C PHE A 29 10.81 -21.63 -6.98
N GLN A 30 11.71 -22.10 -6.10
CA GLN A 30 13.15 -22.00 -6.27
C GLN A 30 13.64 -22.72 -7.53
N ASP A 31 12.99 -23.81 -7.90
CA ASP A 31 13.40 -24.64 -9.06
C ASP A 31 13.01 -24.00 -10.40
N ILE A 32 12.11 -23.02 -10.38
CA ILE A 32 11.60 -22.33 -11.58
C ILE A 32 12.02 -20.86 -11.65
N ALA A 33 12.46 -20.28 -10.52
CA ALA A 33 12.88 -18.89 -10.42
C ALA A 33 14.33 -18.70 -10.89
N GLU A 34 14.65 -19.16 -12.10
CA GLU A 34 15.96 -18.91 -12.70
C GLU A 34 16.06 -17.45 -13.19
N PRO A 35 17.11 -16.71 -12.80
CA PRO A 35 17.35 -15.39 -13.35
C PRO A 35 17.59 -15.49 -14.85
N LYS A 36 16.80 -14.78 -15.65
CA LYS A 36 17.03 -14.63 -17.09
C LYS A 36 17.72 -13.31 -17.35
N GLU A 37 18.61 -13.27 -18.33
CA GLU A 37 19.36 -12.07 -18.70
C GLU A 37 18.47 -10.96 -19.27
N SER A 38 17.28 -11.29 -19.77
CA SER A 38 16.32 -10.32 -20.31
C SER A 38 14.88 -10.72 -20.00
N PHE A 39 14.03 -9.71 -19.82
CA PHE A 39 12.58 -9.92 -19.79
C PHE A 39 12.08 -10.26 -21.20
N PRO A 40 11.09 -11.16 -21.35
CA PRO A 40 10.44 -11.36 -22.63
C PRO A 40 9.74 -10.06 -23.06
N VAL A 41 9.89 -9.70 -24.33
CA VAL A 41 9.10 -8.63 -24.94
C VAL A 41 7.76 -9.23 -25.27
N VAL A 42 6.71 -8.73 -24.62
CA VAL A 42 5.33 -9.15 -24.84
C VAL A 42 4.53 -7.91 -25.24
N GLU A 43 3.85 -7.97 -26.38
CA GLU A 43 2.87 -6.95 -26.73
C GLU A 43 1.65 -7.13 -25.81
N VAL A 44 1.24 -6.05 -25.13
CA VAL A 44 0.12 -6.02 -24.19
C VAL A 44 -0.80 -4.91 -24.62
N ASP A 45 -2.08 -5.24 -24.88
CA ASP A 45 -3.10 -4.21 -25.07
C ASP A 45 -3.47 -3.60 -23.72
N PRO A 46 -3.55 -2.27 -23.60
CA PRO A 46 -4.02 -1.62 -22.37
C PRO A 46 -5.37 -2.12 -21.86
N GLU A 47 -6.23 -2.65 -22.72
CA GLU A 47 -7.54 -3.19 -22.36
C GLU A 47 -7.52 -4.71 -22.04
N ASP A 48 -6.37 -5.37 -22.16
CA ASP A 48 -6.23 -6.75 -21.73
C ASP A 48 -6.42 -6.89 -20.21
N ASP A 49 -7.03 -8.00 -19.80
CA ASP A 49 -7.20 -8.37 -18.40
C ASP A 49 -5.84 -8.61 -17.75
N ALA A 50 -5.50 -7.84 -16.71
CA ALA A 50 -4.20 -7.88 -16.06
C ALA A 50 -4.24 -8.54 -14.67
N SER A 51 -5.36 -8.45 -13.96
CA SER A 51 -5.49 -9.09 -12.65
C SER A 51 -6.93 -9.45 -12.30
N ILE A 52 -7.07 -10.45 -11.42
CA ILE A 52 -8.32 -10.80 -10.76
C ILE A 52 -8.08 -10.78 -9.26
N MET A 53 -8.72 -9.86 -8.55
CA MET A 53 -8.67 -9.78 -7.09
C MET A 53 -10.02 -10.13 -6.47
N TYR A 54 -10.01 -11.05 -5.51
CA TYR A 54 -11.24 -11.51 -4.88
C TYR A 54 -11.64 -10.63 -3.70
N THR A 55 -12.94 -10.31 -3.66
CA THR A 55 -13.60 -9.68 -2.49
C THR A 55 -14.52 -10.68 -1.81
N SER A 56 -14.87 -10.45 -0.54
CA SER A 56 -15.77 -11.33 0.22
C SER A 56 -17.18 -11.39 -0.35
N GLY A 57 -17.56 -10.40 -1.19
CA GLY A 57 -18.90 -10.29 -1.76
C GLY A 57 -19.99 -10.02 -0.74
N SER A 58 -20.94 -9.16 -1.05
CA SER A 58 -22.10 -8.85 -0.19
C SER A 58 -23.09 -10.02 -0.07
N THR A 59 -23.01 -10.99 -0.97
CA THR A 59 -23.89 -12.17 -1.01
C THR A 59 -23.30 -13.40 -0.30
N GLY A 60 -22.16 -13.27 0.37
CA GLY A 60 -21.47 -14.35 1.08
C GLY A 60 -20.58 -15.23 0.20
N TYR A 61 -20.60 -15.08 -1.12
CA TYR A 61 -19.70 -15.75 -2.04
C TYR A 61 -18.62 -14.79 -2.53
N PRO A 62 -17.34 -15.22 -2.56
CA PRO A 62 -16.27 -14.41 -3.11
C PRO A 62 -16.52 -14.04 -4.57
N LYS A 63 -16.25 -12.78 -4.93
CA LYS A 63 -16.35 -12.27 -6.30
C LYS A 63 -14.99 -11.84 -6.79
N GLY A 64 -14.62 -12.25 -8.01
CA GLY A 64 -13.41 -11.82 -8.68
C GLY A 64 -13.63 -10.47 -9.37
N VAL A 65 -12.87 -9.46 -8.97
CA VAL A 65 -12.81 -8.16 -9.63
C VAL A 65 -11.73 -8.24 -10.68
N VAL A 66 -12.12 -8.13 -11.95
CA VAL A 66 -11.20 -8.10 -13.09
C VAL A 66 -10.75 -6.67 -13.33
N ALA A 67 -9.47 -6.47 -13.52
CA ALA A 67 -8.88 -5.17 -13.82
C ALA A 67 -7.96 -5.26 -15.03
N THR A 68 -8.09 -4.28 -15.96
CA THR A 68 -7.24 -4.18 -17.15
C THR A 68 -5.90 -3.51 -16.82
N HIS A 69 -4.91 -3.65 -17.70
CA HIS A 69 -3.63 -2.95 -17.56
C HIS A 69 -3.81 -1.44 -17.42
N ARG A 70 -4.67 -0.83 -18.24
CA ARG A 70 -5.00 0.60 -18.17
C ARG A 70 -5.53 1.00 -16.80
N SER A 71 -6.50 0.26 -16.28
CA SER A 71 -7.15 0.60 -15.01
C SER A 71 -6.20 0.47 -13.81
N ILE A 72 -5.30 -0.53 -13.83
CA ILE A 72 -4.29 -0.71 -12.78
C ILE A 72 -3.28 0.44 -12.78
N ILE A 73 -2.77 0.83 -13.97
CA ILE A 73 -1.74 1.87 -14.11
C ILE A 73 -2.29 3.25 -13.73
N ASN A 74 -3.57 3.50 -13.94
CA ASN A 74 -4.20 4.77 -13.55
C ASN A 74 -4.05 5.07 -12.05
N THR A 75 -4.10 4.07 -11.20
CA THR A 75 -3.98 4.25 -9.74
C THR A 75 -2.65 4.88 -9.31
N PRO A 76 -1.48 4.28 -9.58
CA PRO A 76 -0.21 4.89 -9.18
C PRO A 76 0.03 6.26 -9.87
N LEU A 77 -0.45 6.45 -11.10
CA LEU A 77 -0.38 7.76 -11.78
C LEU A 77 -1.24 8.81 -11.09
N ALA A 78 -2.47 8.47 -10.68
CA ALA A 78 -3.34 9.38 -9.93
C ALA A 78 -2.72 9.78 -8.58
N TRP A 79 -2.13 8.83 -7.85
CA TRP A 79 -1.43 9.13 -6.60
C TRP A 79 -0.18 10.00 -6.81
N ALA A 80 0.62 9.73 -7.84
CA ALA A 80 1.79 10.53 -8.19
C ALA A 80 1.38 11.97 -8.58
N PHE A 81 0.30 12.12 -9.35
CA PHE A 81 -0.26 13.42 -9.71
C PHE A 81 -0.69 14.19 -8.46
N LEU A 82 -1.45 13.57 -7.55
CA LEU A 82 -1.90 14.22 -6.31
C LEU A 82 -0.73 14.64 -5.42
N ALA A 83 0.31 13.81 -5.31
CA ALA A 83 1.52 14.17 -4.56
C ALA A 83 2.23 15.39 -5.17
N THR A 84 2.34 15.45 -6.51
CA THR A 84 2.91 16.60 -7.22
C THR A 84 2.07 17.85 -7.05
N LEU A 85 0.74 17.73 -7.18
CA LEU A 85 -0.19 18.83 -6.97
C LEU A 85 -0.10 19.39 -5.55
N ALA A 86 -0.11 18.51 -4.54
CA ALA A 86 0.03 18.92 -3.14
C ALA A 86 1.34 19.70 -2.92
N SER A 87 2.45 19.20 -3.43
CA SER A 87 3.75 19.89 -3.33
C SER A 87 3.75 21.26 -4.02
N SER A 88 3.00 21.41 -5.12
CA SER A 88 2.94 22.68 -5.87
C SER A 88 2.06 23.72 -5.20
N LEU A 89 1.00 23.31 -4.49
CA LEU A 89 0.06 24.22 -3.83
C LEU A 89 0.52 24.72 -2.46
N GLU A 90 1.47 24.03 -1.83
CA GLU A 90 1.95 24.35 -0.48
C GLU A 90 3.06 25.41 -0.45
N THR A 91 3.60 25.82 -1.60
CA THR A 91 4.73 26.76 -1.67
C THR A 91 4.34 28.24 -1.47
N ASP A 92 3.09 28.64 -1.70
CA ASP A 92 2.70 30.06 -1.68
C ASP A 92 2.32 30.59 -0.29
N ASP A 93 1.95 29.76 0.68
CA ASP A 93 1.41 30.17 2.00
C ASP A 93 2.30 29.84 3.21
N GLY A 94 3.53 29.35 3.00
CA GLY A 94 4.39 28.88 4.13
C GLY A 94 3.81 27.66 4.86
N ALA A 95 2.83 26.98 4.24
CA ALA A 95 2.29 25.72 4.74
C ALA A 95 3.36 24.63 4.65
N GLN A 96 3.30 23.66 5.55
CA GLN A 96 4.25 22.55 5.61
C GLN A 96 4.36 21.88 4.23
N THR A 97 5.50 22.09 3.56
CA THR A 97 5.87 21.31 2.38
C THR A 97 5.90 19.85 2.77
N PHE A 98 5.28 18.99 1.95
CA PHE A 98 5.42 17.55 2.16
C PHE A 98 6.91 17.20 2.22
N PRO A 99 7.36 16.52 3.28
CA PRO A 99 8.76 16.14 3.38
C PRO A 99 9.15 15.34 2.15
N GLN A 100 10.13 15.84 1.40
CA GLN A 100 10.70 15.17 0.25
C GLN A 100 12.04 14.55 0.69
N PRO A 101 12.04 13.32 1.20
CA PRO A 101 13.29 12.69 1.61
C PRO A 101 14.17 12.44 0.39
N GLU A 102 15.47 12.69 0.51
CA GLU A 102 16.44 12.43 -0.56
C GLU A 102 16.39 10.97 -1.06
N LYS A 103 16.10 10.04 -0.15
CA LYS A 103 15.96 8.61 -0.43
C LYS A 103 14.62 8.11 0.13
N PRO A 104 13.53 8.21 -0.66
CA PRO A 104 12.23 7.78 -0.18
C PRO A 104 12.20 6.29 0.12
N CYS A 105 11.58 5.94 1.25
CA CYS A 105 11.46 4.56 1.72
C CYS A 105 10.08 4.36 2.34
N THR A 106 9.36 3.35 1.90
CA THR A 106 8.03 3.00 2.44
C THR A 106 8.05 1.67 3.18
N LEU A 107 7.32 1.59 4.29
CA LEU A 107 7.04 0.34 4.99
C LEU A 107 5.70 -0.22 4.52
N ALA A 108 5.72 -1.40 3.92
CA ALA A 108 4.54 -2.09 3.39
C ALA A 108 4.19 -3.30 4.28
N ALA A 109 3.11 -3.15 5.06
CA ALA A 109 2.59 -4.18 5.96
C ALA A 109 1.24 -4.75 5.50
N VAL A 110 0.60 -4.11 4.51
CA VAL A 110 -0.65 -4.58 3.92
C VAL A 110 -0.34 -5.66 2.90
N PRO A 111 -1.04 -6.82 2.93
CA PRO A 111 -0.80 -7.90 1.99
C PRO A 111 -1.00 -7.50 0.52
N LEU A 112 -0.17 -8.06 -0.38
CA LEU A 112 -0.23 -7.76 -1.81
C LEU A 112 -1.47 -8.31 -2.53
N PHE A 113 -2.25 -9.17 -1.88
CA PHE A 113 -3.54 -9.60 -2.42
C PHE A 113 -4.68 -8.59 -2.18
N HIS A 114 -4.40 -7.47 -1.48
CA HIS A 114 -5.28 -6.31 -1.39
C HIS A 114 -4.75 -5.17 -2.25
N VAL A 115 -5.65 -4.46 -2.94
CA VAL A 115 -5.30 -3.32 -3.80
C VAL A 115 -4.52 -2.22 -3.08
N THR A 116 -4.73 -2.02 -1.78
CA THR A 116 -3.92 -1.09 -0.97
C THR A 116 -2.46 -1.55 -0.92
N GLY A 117 -2.20 -2.82 -0.70
CA GLY A 117 -0.84 -3.37 -0.68
C GLY A 117 -0.19 -3.39 -2.06
N SER A 118 -0.89 -3.92 -3.07
CA SER A 118 -0.35 -4.08 -4.42
C SER A 118 -0.30 -2.75 -5.20
N HIS A 119 -1.38 -1.99 -5.24
CA HIS A 119 -1.46 -0.80 -6.11
C HIS A 119 -0.93 0.45 -5.41
N SER A 120 -1.45 0.77 -4.20
CA SER A 120 -1.08 2.01 -3.51
C SER A 120 0.30 1.95 -2.84
N ASN A 121 0.82 0.77 -2.50
CA ASN A 121 2.17 0.64 -1.93
C ASN A 121 3.18 0.12 -2.95
N PHE A 122 2.97 -1.08 -3.49
CA PHE A 122 3.99 -1.74 -4.31
C PHE A 122 4.15 -1.07 -5.68
N LEU A 123 3.07 -0.96 -6.48
CA LEU A 123 3.18 -0.36 -7.83
C LEU A 123 3.55 1.12 -7.78
N LEU A 124 2.99 1.90 -6.83
CA LEU A 124 3.38 3.30 -6.66
C LEU A 124 4.87 3.43 -6.32
N SER A 125 5.40 2.55 -5.48
CA SER A 125 6.82 2.56 -5.13
C SER A 125 7.72 2.21 -6.31
N LEU A 126 7.29 1.29 -7.18
CA LEU A 126 8.01 1.00 -8.43
C LEU A 126 8.02 2.21 -9.35
N LEU A 127 6.87 2.88 -9.54
CA LEU A 127 6.76 4.07 -10.38
C LEU A 127 7.64 5.21 -9.89
N SER A 128 7.71 5.41 -8.56
CA SER A 128 8.45 6.52 -7.94
C SER A 128 9.88 6.15 -7.51
N ALA A 129 10.38 4.98 -7.91
CA ALA A 129 11.70 4.45 -7.52
C ALA A 129 11.94 4.49 -5.98
N THR A 130 10.87 4.25 -5.20
CA THR A 130 10.89 4.25 -3.74
C THR A 130 11.36 2.91 -3.20
N LYS A 131 12.27 2.90 -2.24
CA LYS A 131 12.67 1.69 -1.52
C LYS A 131 11.48 1.13 -0.73
N ILE A 132 11.23 -0.19 -0.83
CA ILE A 132 10.14 -0.85 -0.12
C ILE A 132 10.72 -1.79 0.94
N ILE A 133 10.21 -1.68 2.15
CA ILE A 133 10.46 -2.62 3.25
C ILE A 133 9.18 -3.42 3.47
N LEU A 134 9.24 -4.71 3.21
CA LEU A 134 8.09 -5.61 3.38
C LEU A 134 8.06 -6.21 4.79
N MET A 135 6.90 -6.17 5.43
CA MET A 135 6.64 -6.89 6.68
C MET A 135 5.80 -8.14 6.40
N TYR A 136 6.25 -9.28 6.93
CA TYR A 136 5.49 -10.53 6.80
C TYR A 136 4.23 -10.55 7.67
N LYS A 137 4.33 -10.03 8.89
CA LYS A 137 3.25 -9.96 9.88
C LYS A 137 3.33 -8.62 10.60
N TRP A 138 2.18 -8.02 10.87
CA TRP A 138 2.12 -6.77 11.62
C TRP A 138 2.61 -6.96 13.06
N ASP A 139 3.57 -6.14 13.43
CA ASP A 139 4.11 -5.99 14.78
C ASP A 139 4.60 -4.54 14.91
N PRO A 140 3.96 -3.70 15.73
CA PRO A 140 4.26 -2.27 15.78
C PRO A 140 5.68 -1.97 16.31
N LEU A 141 6.20 -2.76 17.25
CA LEU A 141 7.56 -2.57 17.75
C LEU A 141 8.60 -2.91 16.66
N ASN A 142 8.38 -4.00 15.95
CA ASN A 142 9.24 -4.34 14.81
C ASN A 142 9.11 -3.30 13.68
N ALA A 143 7.92 -2.72 13.47
CA ALA A 143 7.75 -1.62 12.51
C ALA A 143 8.62 -0.41 12.89
N LEU A 144 8.67 0.01 14.16
CA LEU A 144 9.54 1.10 14.59
C LEU A 144 11.03 0.79 14.38
N ARG A 145 11.46 -0.43 14.69
CA ARG A 145 12.86 -0.86 14.44
C ARG A 145 13.21 -0.84 12.95
N LEU A 146 12.27 -1.19 12.08
CA LEU A 146 12.45 -1.10 10.63
C LEU A 146 12.49 0.35 10.17
N VAL A 147 11.66 1.24 10.76
CA VAL A 147 11.70 2.68 10.50
C VAL A 147 13.08 3.24 10.82
N GLU A 148 13.60 2.98 12.01
CA GLU A 148 14.92 3.42 12.43
C GLU A 148 16.04 2.88 11.54
N LYS A 149 16.06 1.55 11.34
CA LYS A 149 17.10 0.84 10.59
C LYS A 149 17.18 1.26 9.12
N HIS A 150 16.04 1.45 8.48
CA HIS A 150 15.96 1.70 7.04
C HIS A 150 15.64 3.15 6.70
N LYS A 151 15.48 4.01 7.71
CA LYS A 151 15.07 5.42 7.57
C LYS A 151 13.80 5.53 6.73
N VAL A 152 12.79 4.75 7.13
CA VAL A 152 11.48 4.76 6.46
C VAL A 152 10.87 6.15 6.55
N SER A 153 10.46 6.71 5.42
CA SER A 153 9.88 8.05 5.32
C SER A 153 8.35 8.05 5.28
N SER A 154 7.75 6.95 4.85
CA SER A 154 6.29 6.85 4.74
C SER A 154 5.77 5.47 5.15
N PHE A 155 4.58 5.47 5.72
CA PHE A 155 3.79 4.28 5.99
C PHE A 155 2.37 4.48 5.45
N SER A 156 1.84 3.45 4.80
CA SER A 156 0.43 3.39 4.40
C SER A 156 -0.17 2.04 4.78
N GLY A 157 -1.24 2.08 5.56
CA GLY A 157 -1.90 0.88 6.06
C GLY A 157 -3.35 1.15 6.47
N VAL A 158 -3.92 0.29 7.31
CA VAL A 158 -5.22 0.56 7.91
C VAL A 158 -5.05 1.54 9.10
N PRO A 159 -6.08 2.34 9.44
CA PRO A 159 -5.96 3.38 10.48
C PRO A 159 -5.42 2.89 11.84
N THR A 160 -5.78 1.67 12.24
CA THR A 160 -5.29 1.06 13.49
C THR A 160 -3.78 0.82 13.49
N MET A 161 -3.18 0.48 12.33
CA MET A 161 -1.72 0.32 12.22
C MET A 161 -0.99 1.66 12.39
N SER A 162 -1.54 2.75 11.83
CA SER A 162 -0.97 4.09 12.02
C SER A 162 -1.04 4.53 13.49
N GLU A 163 -2.14 4.21 14.17
CA GLU A 163 -2.29 4.47 15.61
C GLU A 163 -1.33 3.64 16.46
N ASP A 164 -1.15 2.36 16.13
CA ASP A 164 -0.19 1.47 16.78
C ASP A 164 1.23 2.06 16.67
N ILE A 165 1.66 2.55 15.50
CA ILE A 165 2.95 3.20 15.31
C ILE A 165 3.10 4.40 16.27
N LEU A 166 2.11 5.30 16.30
CA LEU A 166 2.18 6.50 17.14
C LEU A 166 2.18 6.16 18.63
N ARG A 167 1.37 5.23 19.07
CA ARG A 167 1.32 4.76 20.46
C ARG A 167 2.64 4.08 20.86
N THR A 168 3.09 3.11 20.08
CA THR A 168 4.31 2.35 20.38
C THR A 168 5.54 3.25 20.36
N SER A 169 5.59 4.29 19.52
CA SER A 169 6.69 5.27 19.52
C SER A 169 6.77 6.08 20.82
N LYS A 170 5.64 6.42 21.43
CA LYS A 170 5.61 7.08 22.76
C LYS A 170 6.09 6.15 23.88
N GLU A 171 5.77 4.85 23.76
CA GLU A 171 6.19 3.83 24.74
C GLU A 171 7.67 3.45 24.58
N ASN A 172 8.29 3.73 23.43
CA ASN A 172 9.67 3.39 23.10
C ASN A 172 10.44 4.62 22.56
N PRO A 173 10.68 5.66 23.39
CA PRO A 173 11.28 6.92 22.97
C PRO A 173 12.74 6.79 22.50
N ASP A 174 13.41 5.70 22.83
CA ASP A 174 14.80 5.42 22.42
C ASP A 174 14.91 4.99 20.95
N ILE A 175 13.80 4.62 20.29
CA ILE A 175 13.78 4.26 18.87
C ILE A 175 13.59 5.51 18.02
N ASP A 176 14.56 5.80 17.15
CA ASP A 176 14.52 6.95 16.25
C ASP A 176 13.52 6.77 15.09
N VAL A 177 12.37 7.42 15.19
CA VAL A 177 11.35 7.47 14.14
C VAL A 177 11.25 8.84 13.46
N SER A 178 12.28 9.66 13.55
CA SER A 178 12.30 11.02 12.98
C SER A 178 12.19 11.03 11.45
N SER A 179 12.69 9.99 10.79
CA SER A 179 12.59 9.83 9.34
C SER A 179 11.16 9.62 8.85
N LEU A 180 10.25 9.11 9.71
CA LEU A 180 8.87 8.82 9.33
C LEU A 180 8.04 10.10 9.29
N ALA A 181 7.86 10.63 8.09
CA ALA A 181 7.20 11.90 7.86
C ALA A 181 5.71 11.76 7.48
N MET A 182 5.31 10.65 6.85
CA MET A 182 3.95 10.44 6.37
C MET A 182 3.33 9.18 6.98
N LEU A 183 2.11 9.33 7.52
CA LEU A 183 1.29 8.26 8.06
C LEU A 183 -0.08 8.28 7.40
N ASN A 184 -0.24 7.45 6.37
CA ASN A 184 -1.47 7.36 5.60
C ASN A 184 -2.34 6.18 6.07
N GLY A 185 -3.65 6.36 6.00
CA GLY A 185 -4.64 5.34 6.30
C GLY A 185 -5.64 5.15 5.16
N GLY A 186 -5.96 3.89 4.85
CA GLY A 186 -6.97 3.54 3.85
C GLY A 186 -7.62 2.19 4.16
N GLY A 187 -8.65 1.82 3.39
CA GLY A 187 -9.37 0.55 3.57
C GLY A 187 -10.34 0.50 4.77
N ALA A 188 -10.34 1.51 5.62
CA ALA A 188 -11.31 1.70 6.71
C ALA A 188 -11.45 3.19 7.03
N ALA A 189 -12.57 3.57 7.63
CA ALA A 189 -12.77 4.93 8.10
C ALA A 189 -11.80 5.28 9.24
N ARG A 190 -11.18 6.44 9.17
CA ARG A 190 -10.32 6.97 10.22
C ARG A 190 -11.12 7.93 11.11
N PRO A 191 -11.24 7.67 12.42
CA PRO A 191 -11.96 8.58 13.31
C PRO A 191 -11.33 9.98 13.31
N PRO A 192 -12.14 11.07 13.26
CA PRO A 192 -11.65 12.44 13.30
C PRO A 192 -10.75 12.74 14.50
N GLU A 193 -11.02 12.12 15.64
CA GLU A 193 -10.23 12.31 16.86
C GLU A 193 -8.80 11.76 16.75
N GLN A 194 -8.60 10.68 15.98
CA GLN A 194 -7.24 10.16 15.70
C GLN A 194 -6.44 11.14 14.82
N ILE A 195 -7.10 11.80 13.87
CA ILE A 195 -6.46 12.80 13.00
C ILE A 195 -6.03 14.02 13.83
N LYS A 196 -6.93 14.55 14.67
CA LYS A 196 -6.63 15.65 15.57
C LYS A 196 -5.54 15.31 16.60
N ALA A 197 -5.56 14.09 17.14
CA ALA A 197 -4.53 13.61 18.05
C ALA A 197 -3.18 13.52 17.38
N GLN A 198 -3.12 13.04 16.13
CA GLN A 198 -1.87 13.00 15.36
C GLN A 198 -1.33 14.41 15.09
N GLU A 199 -2.16 15.35 14.68
CA GLU A 199 -1.76 16.75 14.46
C GLU A 199 -1.17 17.37 15.73
N ARG A 200 -1.87 17.23 16.87
CA ARG A 200 -1.45 17.77 18.15
C ARG A 200 -0.16 17.16 18.70
N ASP A 201 -0.10 15.82 18.70
CA ASP A 201 0.93 15.06 19.40
C ASP A 201 2.14 14.75 18.52
N HIS A 202 1.99 14.80 17.19
CA HIS A 202 3.02 14.50 16.21
C HIS A 202 3.00 15.49 15.03
N PRO A 203 3.18 16.79 15.28
CA PRO A 203 3.02 17.86 14.29
C PRO A 203 3.96 17.76 13.08
N THR A 204 5.08 17.05 13.23
CA THR A 204 6.04 16.80 12.12
C THR A 204 5.62 15.65 11.21
N LYS A 205 4.54 14.91 11.53
CA LYS A 205 4.08 13.76 10.77
C LYS A 205 2.76 14.09 10.07
N VAL A 206 2.79 14.10 8.74
CA VAL A 206 1.61 14.40 7.93
C VAL A 206 0.65 13.21 7.94
N ALA A 207 -0.60 13.48 8.33
CA ALA A 207 -1.68 12.51 8.23
C ALA A 207 -2.27 12.51 6.82
N GLY A 208 -2.65 11.32 6.33
CA GLY A 208 -3.38 11.14 5.10
C GLY A 208 -4.49 10.11 5.24
N VAL A 209 -5.57 10.28 4.48
CA VAL A 209 -6.63 9.30 4.30
C VAL A 209 -6.89 9.08 2.82
N GLY A 210 -7.17 7.84 2.45
CA GLY A 210 -7.59 7.46 1.11
C GLY A 210 -8.81 6.55 1.18
N TYR A 211 -9.78 6.79 0.30
CA TYR A 211 -10.91 5.91 0.08
C TYR A 211 -10.81 5.33 -1.33
N GLY A 212 -11.06 4.04 -1.46
CA GLY A 212 -11.12 3.31 -2.71
C GLY A 212 -11.68 1.92 -2.50
N LEU A 213 -11.99 1.25 -3.59
CA LEU A 213 -12.52 -0.11 -3.64
C LEU A 213 -11.57 -1.00 -4.43
N THR A 214 -11.76 -2.31 -4.34
CA THR A 214 -11.07 -3.24 -5.23
C THR A 214 -11.44 -2.97 -6.69
N GLU A 215 -12.70 -2.64 -6.94
CA GLU A 215 -13.27 -2.30 -8.24
C GLU A 215 -12.72 -0.99 -8.84
N THR A 216 -12.15 -0.12 -8.03
CA THR A 216 -11.48 1.12 -8.45
C THR A 216 -9.96 1.05 -8.33
N ASN A 217 -9.39 -0.15 -8.17
CA ASN A 217 -7.94 -0.38 -7.99
C ASN A 217 -7.32 0.44 -6.85
N ALA A 218 -8.04 0.64 -5.73
CA ALA A 218 -7.71 1.46 -4.58
C ALA A 218 -7.78 2.98 -4.79
N ALA A 219 -8.05 3.46 -5.98
CA ALA A 219 -8.23 4.88 -6.22
C ALA A 219 -9.72 5.29 -6.01
N GLY A 220 -9.96 6.45 -5.45
CA GLY A 220 -11.28 6.99 -5.17
C GLY A 220 -11.15 8.44 -4.74
N THR A 221 -10.98 8.69 -3.44
CA THR A 221 -10.73 10.02 -2.91
C THR A 221 -9.50 10.06 -2.02
N ASN A 222 -8.93 11.26 -1.85
CA ASN A 222 -7.77 11.46 -0.97
C ASN A 222 -7.86 12.82 -0.26
N ALA A 223 -7.40 12.83 0.99
CA ALA A 223 -7.11 14.03 1.74
C ALA A 223 -5.85 13.85 2.58
N SER A 224 -5.03 14.88 2.69
CA SER A 224 -3.83 14.87 3.54
C SER A 224 -3.51 16.27 4.07
N GLY A 225 -2.66 16.32 5.10
CA GLY A 225 -2.15 17.56 5.67
C GLY A 225 -3.24 18.54 6.07
N LYS A 226 -3.07 19.83 5.72
CA LYS A 226 -3.94 20.95 6.12
C LYS A 226 -5.42 20.70 5.80
N LEU A 227 -5.74 20.13 4.62
CA LEU A 227 -7.13 19.81 4.27
C LEU A 227 -7.75 18.84 5.27
N LEU A 228 -7.02 17.77 5.59
CA LEU A 228 -7.50 16.74 6.49
C LEU A 228 -7.62 17.28 7.93
N TYR A 229 -6.68 18.11 8.39
CA TYR A 229 -6.74 18.72 9.72
C TYR A 229 -7.89 19.71 9.85
N THR A 230 -8.16 20.49 8.80
CA THR A 230 -9.30 21.43 8.78
C THR A 230 -10.66 20.72 8.74
N LYS A 231 -10.74 19.58 8.03
CA LYS A 231 -11.96 18.78 7.86
C LYS A 231 -11.70 17.30 8.17
N PRO A 232 -11.50 16.93 9.45
CA PRO A 232 -11.05 15.58 9.81
C PRO A 232 -12.04 14.45 9.52
N SER A 233 -13.30 14.77 9.21
CA SER A 233 -14.33 13.80 8.77
C SER A 233 -14.41 13.64 7.25
N THR A 234 -13.57 14.35 6.47
CA THR A 234 -13.59 14.26 5.01
C THR A 234 -12.98 12.96 4.51
N ALA A 235 -13.52 12.42 3.43
CA ALA A 235 -12.84 11.39 2.63
C ALA A 235 -11.90 12.01 1.56
N GLY A 236 -11.93 13.34 1.40
CA GLY A 236 -11.09 14.07 0.47
C GLY A 236 -11.75 14.38 -0.88
N PHE A 237 -10.92 14.81 -1.81
CA PHE A 237 -11.32 15.07 -3.19
C PHE A 237 -11.21 13.81 -4.04
N PRO A 238 -12.03 13.68 -5.11
CA PRO A 238 -11.87 12.61 -6.08
C PRO A 238 -10.45 12.60 -6.67
N THR A 239 -9.91 11.41 -6.83
CA THR A 239 -8.65 11.26 -7.58
C THR A 239 -8.90 11.49 -9.06
N PRO A 240 -7.94 12.04 -9.83
CA PRO A 240 -8.07 12.13 -11.27
C PRO A 240 -8.32 10.75 -11.90
N LEU A 241 -9.05 10.73 -13.01
CA LEU A 241 -9.30 9.52 -13.81
C LEU A 241 -10.28 8.51 -13.17
N ILE A 242 -11.13 8.96 -12.24
CA ILE A 242 -12.25 8.19 -11.70
C ILE A 242 -13.56 8.91 -12.00
#